data_f6d8a00bc43c211107c138094dfa347c
#
_entry.id   f6d8a00bc43c211107c138094dfa347c
#
_cell.length_a   1.000
_cell.length_b   1.000
_cell.length_c   1.000
_cell.angle_alpha   90.00
_cell.angle_beta   90.00
_cell.angle_gamma   90.00
#
_symmetry.space_group_name_H-M   'P 1'
#
loop_
_entity.id
_entity.type
_entity.pdbx_description
1 polymer ?
#
loop_
_entity_poly.entity_id
_entity_poly.type
_entity_poly.pdbx_seq_one_letter_code
_entity_poly.pdbx_strand_id
1 'polypeptide(L)'
;MSSVDYARVEKAIRFLDENAGRQPELREVAEQVGMSEFHFQRLFRRWAGVSPKRFLQFITSKRAGELLTHRSALDASYELGLSSPSRLHDLMVSVNAVTPGEMRSGGAGLEIRWGVHPAPFGDCLIGITDRGVCELTFLSEEELREGVEELARRWPAATLLEDQRGTAQMVEKIFNRRQAGDHVEVLLGGTNFQLQVWRALLEIPTGQVTSYGDIARSIGSPL
;
A
#
# COMPACT_ATOMS: atom_id res chain seq x y z
N MET A 1 -21.88 -11.54 -8.02
CA MET A 1 -20.52 -11.98 -7.62
C MET A 1 -20.70 -13.09 -6.60
N SER A 2 -19.96 -14.19 -6.71
CA SER A 2 -20.27 -15.37 -5.89
C SER A 2 -19.55 -15.29 -4.53
N SER A 3 -20.23 -15.74 -3.45
CA SER A 3 -19.64 -15.86 -2.10
C SER A 3 -18.41 -16.77 -2.08
N VAL A 4 -18.34 -17.73 -3.01
CA VAL A 4 -17.21 -18.64 -3.18
C VAL A 4 -15.96 -17.90 -3.68
N ASP A 5 -16.11 -16.95 -4.61
CA ASP A 5 -14.97 -16.15 -5.10
C ASP A 5 -14.40 -15.26 -4.00
N TYR A 6 -15.28 -14.67 -3.17
CA TYR A 6 -14.86 -13.90 -2.00
C TYR A 6 -14.02 -14.75 -1.04
N ALA A 7 -14.53 -15.90 -0.61
CA ALA A 7 -13.83 -16.80 0.31
C ALA A 7 -12.45 -17.26 -0.24
N ARG A 8 -12.34 -17.46 -1.56
CA ARG A 8 -11.06 -17.80 -2.19
C ARG A 8 -10.06 -16.67 -2.13
N VAL A 9 -10.49 -15.43 -2.44
CA VAL A 9 -9.61 -14.25 -2.37
C VAL A 9 -9.21 -13.96 -0.93
N GLU A 10 -10.13 -14.02 0.02
CA GLU A 10 -9.86 -13.89 1.43
C GLU A 10 -8.79 -14.90 1.89
N LYS A 11 -8.97 -16.19 1.59
CA LYS A 11 -8.01 -17.25 1.92
C LYS A 11 -6.63 -16.97 1.31
N ALA A 12 -6.59 -16.49 0.05
CA ALA A 12 -5.34 -16.17 -0.61
C ALA A 12 -4.62 -14.97 0.05
N ILE A 13 -5.35 -13.94 0.46
CA ILE A 13 -4.79 -12.77 1.15
C ILE A 13 -4.20 -13.17 2.50
N ARG A 14 -4.93 -13.96 3.30
CA ARG A 14 -4.40 -14.49 4.58
C ARG A 14 -3.15 -15.32 4.37
N PHE A 15 -3.16 -16.22 3.40
CA PHE A 15 -2.00 -17.03 3.08
C PHE A 15 -0.79 -16.20 2.67
N LEU A 16 -0.98 -15.16 1.83
CA LEU A 16 0.08 -14.24 1.44
C LEU A 16 0.63 -13.45 2.63
N ASP A 17 -0.24 -12.98 3.52
CA ASP A 17 0.19 -12.25 4.71
C ASP A 17 0.97 -13.14 5.67
N GLU A 18 0.45 -14.31 6.03
CA GLU A 18 1.10 -15.25 6.94
C GLU A 18 2.46 -15.76 6.41
N ASN A 19 2.60 -15.87 5.09
CA ASN A 19 3.77 -16.46 4.43
C ASN A 19 4.66 -15.43 3.70
N ALA A 20 4.46 -14.14 3.89
CA ALA A 20 5.21 -13.10 3.18
C ALA A 20 6.73 -13.20 3.37
N GLY A 21 7.20 -13.64 4.55
CA GLY A 21 8.64 -13.81 4.85
C GLY A 21 9.33 -14.93 4.06
N ARG A 22 8.59 -15.84 3.42
CA ARG A 22 9.16 -16.90 2.54
C ARG A 22 8.89 -16.66 1.06
N GLN A 23 8.27 -15.52 0.71
CA GLN A 23 8.01 -15.10 -0.67
C GLN A 23 7.31 -16.19 -1.51
N PRO A 24 6.07 -16.63 -1.15
CA PRO A 24 5.39 -17.73 -1.83
C PRO A 24 5.21 -17.44 -3.32
N GLU A 25 5.36 -18.49 -4.15
CA GLU A 25 5.14 -18.39 -5.59
C GLU A 25 3.64 -18.36 -5.93
N LEU A 26 3.31 -17.78 -7.08
CA LEU A 26 1.92 -17.67 -7.56
C LEU A 26 1.22 -19.03 -7.59
N ARG A 27 1.93 -20.08 -8.03
CA ARG A 27 1.44 -21.46 -8.09
C ARG A 27 0.99 -21.95 -6.72
N GLU A 28 1.81 -21.76 -5.71
CA GLU A 28 1.53 -22.18 -4.35
C GLU A 28 0.26 -21.50 -3.79
N VAL A 29 0.12 -20.18 -4.01
CA VAL A 29 -1.07 -19.44 -3.59
C VAL A 29 -2.33 -19.93 -4.33
N ALA A 30 -2.22 -20.21 -5.63
CA ALA A 30 -3.32 -20.71 -6.44
C ALA A 30 -3.77 -22.12 -5.98
N GLU A 31 -2.83 -23.00 -5.66
CA GLU A 31 -3.10 -24.33 -5.10
C GLU A 31 -3.85 -24.28 -3.76
N GLN A 32 -3.52 -23.30 -2.89
CA GLN A 32 -4.21 -23.10 -1.61
C GLN A 32 -5.70 -22.79 -1.75
N VAL A 33 -6.11 -22.20 -2.86
CA VAL A 33 -7.50 -21.85 -3.15
C VAL A 33 -8.17 -22.78 -4.18
N GLY A 34 -7.48 -23.87 -4.57
CA GLY A 34 -7.99 -24.87 -5.51
C GLY A 34 -8.20 -24.32 -6.92
N MET A 35 -7.28 -23.49 -7.41
CA MET A 35 -7.36 -22.87 -8.74
C MET A 35 -6.06 -23.03 -9.53
N SER A 36 -6.15 -22.95 -10.87
CA SER A 36 -4.96 -22.77 -11.70
C SER A 36 -4.43 -21.33 -11.54
N GLU A 37 -3.12 -21.14 -11.73
CA GLU A 37 -2.47 -19.83 -11.62
C GLU A 37 -3.15 -18.75 -12.46
N PHE A 38 -3.49 -19.08 -13.71
CA PHE A 38 -4.15 -18.15 -14.63
C PHE A 38 -5.51 -17.67 -14.12
N HIS A 39 -6.35 -18.62 -13.67
CA HIS A 39 -7.68 -18.30 -13.14
C HIS A 39 -7.60 -17.53 -11.82
N PHE A 40 -6.68 -17.93 -10.94
CA PHE A 40 -6.45 -17.26 -9.68
C PHE A 40 -5.96 -15.82 -9.89
N GLN A 41 -4.94 -15.60 -10.74
CA GLN A 41 -4.43 -14.25 -11.01
C GLN A 41 -5.52 -13.32 -11.54
N ARG A 42 -6.38 -13.81 -12.46
CA ARG A 42 -7.50 -13.04 -13.01
C ARG A 42 -8.56 -12.75 -11.95
N LEU A 43 -8.90 -13.74 -11.12
CA LEU A 43 -9.85 -13.58 -10.02
C LEU A 43 -9.32 -12.55 -9.01
N PHE A 44 -8.11 -12.76 -8.53
CA PHE A 44 -7.48 -11.88 -7.53
C PHE A 44 -7.39 -10.44 -8.04
N ARG A 45 -6.92 -10.23 -9.29
CA ARG A 45 -6.82 -8.88 -9.88
C ARG A 45 -8.19 -8.21 -10.03
N ARG A 46 -9.23 -8.96 -10.37
CA ARG A 46 -10.60 -8.43 -10.47
C ARG A 46 -11.13 -7.96 -9.11
N TRP A 47 -10.76 -8.64 -8.03
CA TRP A 47 -11.23 -8.36 -6.68
C TRP A 47 -10.34 -7.37 -5.93
N ALA A 48 -9.05 -7.58 -5.94
CA ALA A 48 -8.08 -6.75 -5.21
C ALA A 48 -7.57 -5.54 -6.02
N GLY A 49 -7.91 -5.45 -7.32
CA GLY A 49 -7.44 -4.38 -8.20
C GLY A 49 -5.95 -4.51 -8.59
N VAL A 50 -5.21 -5.39 -7.93
CA VAL A 50 -3.77 -5.62 -8.13
C VAL A 50 -3.47 -7.09 -8.33
N SER A 51 -2.31 -7.41 -8.90
CA SER A 51 -1.88 -8.81 -9.00
C SER A 51 -1.43 -9.36 -7.63
N PRO A 52 -1.51 -10.70 -7.40
CA PRO A 52 -1.03 -11.33 -6.17
C PRO A 52 0.44 -10.97 -5.87
N LYS A 53 1.29 -10.89 -6.90
CA LYS A 53 2.70 -10.47 -6.76
C LYS A 53 2.83 -9.04 -6.24
N ARG A 54 2.04 -8.10 -6.76
CA ARG A 54 2.05 -6.71 -6.28
C ARG A 54 1.54 -6.61 -4.85
N PHE A 55 0.53 -7.39 -4.51
CA PHE A 55 0.02 -7.48 -3.15
C PHE A 55 1.10 -7.99 -2.18
N LEU A 56 1.82 -9.07 -2.54
CA LEU A 56 2.93 -9.57 -1.75
C LEU A 56 4.05 -8.53 -1.60
N GLN A 57 4.43 -7.84 -2.68
CA GLN A 57 5.40 -6.75 -2.65
C GLN A 57 5.01 -5.65 -1.65
N PHE A 58 3.73 -5.29 -1.63
CA PHE A 58 3.23 -4.29 -0.68
C PHE A 58 3.34 -4.77 0.78
N ILE A 59 2.89 -5.98 1.10
CA ILE A 59 3.02 -6.54 2.45
C ILE A 59 4.50 -6.59 2.86
N THR A 60 5.36 -7.06 1.95
CA THR A 60 6.80 -7.15 2.21
C THR A 60 7.40 -5.77 2.46
N SER A 61 7.03 -4.75 1.69
CA SER A 61 7.54 -3.39 1.87
C SER A 61 7.07 -2.74 3.18
N LYS A 62 5.83 -3.01 3.60
CA LYS A 62 5.31 -2.55 4.88
C LYS A 62 6.10 -3.14 6.05
N ARG A 63 6.32 -4.45 6.04
CA ARG A 63 7.16 -5.14 7.04
C ARG A 63 8.61 -4.66 7.00
N ALA A 64 9.14 -4.37 5.79
CA ALA A 64 10.46 -3.79 5.64
C ALA A 64 10.59 -2.43 6.37
N GLY A 65 9.59 -1.56 6.23
CA GLY A 65 9.55 -0.29 6.95
C GLY A 65 9.63 -0.47 8.47
N GLU A 66 8.90 -1.43 9.02
CA GLU A 66 8.93 -1.76 10.45
C GLU A 66 10.30 -2.32 10.89
N LEU A 67 10.88 -3.26 10.13
CA LEU A 67 12.17 -3.86 10.44
C LEU A 67 13.33 -2.87 10.36
N LEU A 68 13.32 -1.98 9.37
CA LEU A 68 14.39 -1.00 9.14
C LEU A 68 14.52 0.03 10.27
N THR A 69 13.54 0.19 11.15
CA THR A 69 13.66 1.04 12.34
C THR A 69 14.71 0.51 13.33
N HIS A 70 14.99 -0.79 13.34
CA HIS A 70 15.86 -1.44 14.32
C HIS A 70 16.79 -2.52 13.73
N ARG A 71 16.73 -2.81 12.43
CA ARG A 71 17.56 -3.80 11.72
C ARG A 71 18.38 -3.14 10.62
N SER A 72 19.50 -3.79 10.26
CA SER A 72 20.22 -3.42 9.04
C SER A 72 19.43 -3.83 7.79
N ALA A 73 19.73 -3.20 6.63
CA ALA A 73 19.11 -3.61 5.37
C ALA A 73 19.45 -5.06 4.98
N LEU A 74 20.63 -5.55 5.41
CA LEU A 74 21.03 -6.94 5.20
C LEU A 74 20.14 -7.89 6.00
N ASP A 75 20.01 -7.67 7.31
CA ASP A 75 19.21 -8.51 8.20
C ASP A 75 17.73 -8.47 7.80
N ALA A 76 17.21 -7.27 7.52
CA ALA A 76 15.84 -7.10 7.06
C ALA A 76 15.58 -7.86 5.76
N SER A 77 16.54 -7.85 4.79
CA SER A 77 16.36 -8.59 3.54
C SER A 77 16.24 -10.10 3.77
N TYR A 78 17.04 -10.67 4.66
CA TYR A 78 16.97 -12.10 5.00
C TYR A 78 15.68 -12.46 5.75
N GLU A 79 15.28 -11.64 6.73
CA GLU A 79 14.06 -11.86 7.51
C GLU A 79 12.79 -11.78 6.63
N LEU A 80 12.83 -10.97 5.57
CA LEU A 80 11.77 -10.84 4.58
C LEU A 80 11.82 -11.91 3.45
N GLY A 81 12.76 -12.86 3.51
CA GLY A 81 12.94 -13.88 2.48
C GLY A 81 13.44 -13.33 1.14
N LEU A 82 14.04 -12.16 1.13
CA LEU A 82 14.63 -11.57 -0.08
C LEU A 82 16.06 -12.07 -0.26
N SER A 83 16.44 -12.34 -1.51
CA SER A 83 17.74 -12.94 -1.83
C SER A 83 18.94 -12.01 -1.61
N SER A 84 18.70 -10.70 -1.44
CA SER A 84 19.78 -9.74 -1.23
C SER A 84 19.26 -8.36 -0.78
N PRO A 85 20.13 -7.52 -0.18
CA PRO A 85 19.81 -6.12 0.10
C PRO A 85 19.42 -5.29 -1.13
N SER A 86 19.97 -5.63 -2.32
CA SER A 86 19.59 -4.97 -3.58
C SER A 86 18.11 -5.22 -3.92
N ARG A 87 17.60 -6.43 -3.64
CA ARG A 87 16.17 -6.73 -3.84
C ARG A 87 15.28 -5.95 -2.87
N LEU A 88 15.74 -5.75 -1.63
CA LEU A 88 15.06 -4.87 -0.69
C LEU A 88 15.06 -3.42 -1.17
N HIS A 89 16.20 -2.93 -1.66
CA HIS A 89 16.32 -1.59 -2.22
C HIS A 89 15.33 -1.40 -3.38
N ASP A 90 15.35 -2.29 -4.38
CA ASP A 90 14.47 -2.21 -5.55
C ASP A 90 12.98 -2.26 -5.13
N LEU A 91 12.66 -3.10 -4.15
CA LEU A 91 11.31 -3.19 -3.59
C LEU A 91 10.89 -1.86 -2.97
N MET A 92 11.69 -1.31 -2.06
CA MET A 92 11.37 -0.07 -1.36
C MET A 92 11.25 1.12 -2.30
N VAL A 93 12.17 1.27 -3.24
CA VAL A 93 12.11 2.32 -4.26
C VAL A 93 10.85 2.16 -5.12
N SER A 94 10.55 0.93 -5.58
CA SER A 94 9.40 0.68 -6.47
C SER A 94 8.04 0.76 -5.77
N VAL A 95 7.98 0.55 -4.46
CA VAL A 95 6.73 0.47 -3.68
C VAL A 95 6.49 1.72 -2.83
N ASN A 96 7.53 2.26 -2.24
CA ASN A 96 7.45 3.37 -1.29
C ASN A 96 8.10 4.67 -1.81
N ALA A 97 8.73 4.65 -2.98
CA ALA A 97 9.50 5.76 -3.54
C ALA A 97 10.62 6.28 -2.63
N VAL A 98 11.11 5.44 -1.71
CA VAL A 98 12.21 5.72 -0.78
C VAL A 98 13.16 4.53 -0.71
N THR A 99 14.41 4.79 -0.38
CA THR A 99 15.41 3.73 -0.17
C THR A 99 15.35 3.17 1.26
N PRO A 100 15.88 1.95 1.51
CA PRO A 100 16.02 1.43 2.88
C PRO A 100 16.86 2.34 3.80
N GLY A 101 17.86 3.02 3.24
CA GLY A 101 18.70 3.97 3.98
C GLY A 101 17.93 5.21 4.44
N GLU A 102 17.14 5.81 3.55
CA GLU A 102 16.26 6.94 3.86
C GLU A 102 15.19 6.55 4.88
N MET A 103 14.55 5.39 4.71
CA MET A 103 13.58 4.88 5.68
C MET A 103 14.21 4.74 7.06
N ARG A 104 15.37 4.12 7.15
CA ARG A 104 16.08 3.88 8.42
C ARG A 104 16.57 5.17 9.09
N SER A 105 16.93 6.18 8.31
CA SER A 105 17.39 7.47 8.83
C SER A 105 16.27 8.44 9.16
N GLY A 106 14.99 8.03 9.01
CA GLY A 106 13.85 8.93 9.17
C GLY A 106 13.77 10.00 8.08
N GLY A 107 14.31 9.70 6.89
CA GLY A 107 14.27 10.58 5.72
C GLY A 107 15.46 11.53 5.59
N ALA A 108 16.63 11.24 6.22
CA ALA A 108 17.79 12.10 6.07
C ALA A 108 18.20 12.26 4.59
N GLY A 109 18.27 13.53 4.13
CA GLY A 109 18.55 13.87 2.74
C GLY A 109 17.36 13.73 1.78
N LEU A 110 16.18 13.33 2.27
CA LEU A 110 14.97 13.21 1.48
C LEU A 110 14.21 14.54 1.47
N GLU A 111 13.79 14.99 0.30
CA GLU A 111 12.81 16.05 0.13
C GLU A 111 11.45 15.42 -0.16
N ILE A 112 10.45 15.74 0.66
CA ILE A 112 9.06 15.31 0.48
C ILE A 112 8.21 16.55 0.23
N ARG A 113 7.67 16.66 -0.97
CA ARG A 113 6.65 17.66 -1.28
C ARG A 113 5.29 17.08 -0.92
N TRP A 114 4.51 17.81 -0.14
CA TRP A 114 3.22 17.32 0.33
C TRP A 114 2.10 18.32 0.09
N GLY A 115 0.87 17.83 0.06
CA GLY A 115 -0.34 18.64 -0.06
C GLY A 115 -1.57 17.83 0.34
N VAL A 116 -2.68 18.56 0.58
CA VAL A 116 -3.99 17.98 0.91
C VAL A 116 -4.97 18.32 -0.20
N HIS A 117 -5.68 17.33 -0.72
CA HIS A 117 -6.56 17.49 -1.87
C HIS A 117 -7.86 16.73 -1.70
N PRO A 118 -8.97 17.27 -2.24
CA PRO A 118 -10.22 16.52 -2.37
C PRO A 118 -10.02 15.25 -3.21
N ALA A 119 -10.53 14.14 -2.73
CA ALA A 119 -10.49 12.85 -3.42
C ALA A 119 -11.87 12.17 -3.32
N PRO A 120 -12.14 11.10 -4.10
CA PRO A 120 -13.44 10.42 -4.09
C PRO A 120 -13.86 9.82 -2.74
N PHE A 121 -12.93 9.71 -1.80
CA PHE A 121 -13.12 9.07 -0.49
C PHE A 121 -12.89 10.03 0.69
N GLY A 122 -12.98 11.32 0.49
CA GLY A 122 -12.63 12.37 1.46
C GLY A 122 -11.34 13.09 1.06
N ASP A 123 -10.83 13.95 1.93
CA ASP A 123 -9.58 14.63 1.67
C ASP A 123 -8.41 13.64 1.79
N CYS A 124 -7.41 13.78 0.92
CA CYS A 124 -6.20 12.98 0.98
C CYS A 124 -4.96 13.85 1.18
N LEU A 125 -4.14 13.47 2.16
CA LEU A 125 -2.77 13.92 2.31
C LEU A 125 -1.89 13.08 1.38
N ILE A 126 -1.17 13.73 0.48
CA ILE A 126 -0.21 13.09 -0.40
C ILE A 126 1.19 13.65 -0.18
N GLY A 127 2.19 12.76 -0.09
CA GLY A 127 3.61 13.09 -0.07
C GLY A 127 4.32 12.46 -1.27
N ILE A 128 5.10 13.27 -1.97
CA ILE A 128 5.85 12.84 -3.17
C ILE A 128 7.34 13.16 -3.03
N THR A 129 8.16 12.22 -3.47
CA THR A 129 9.60 12.39 -3.68
C THR A 129 9.89 12.55 -5.17
N ASP A 130 11.15 12.70 -5.55
CA ASP A 130 11.62 12.64 -6.95
C ASP A 130 11.34 11.28 -7.63
N ARG A 131 11.14 10.22 -6.83
CA ARG A 131 10.88 8.85 -7.28
C ARG A 131 9.40 8.49 -7.35
N GLY A 132 8.51 9.28 -6.75
CA GLY A 132 7.07 9.02 -6.76
C GLY A 132 6.38 9.29 -5.43
N VAL A 133 5.19 8.69 -5.26
CA VAL A 133 4.37 8.85 -4.05
C VAL A 133 4.96 8.01 -2.91
N CYS A 134 5.35 8.65 -1.82
CA CYS A 134 5.84 7.99 -0.61
C CYS A 134 4.79 7.96 0.52
N GLU A 135 3.79 8.83 0.45
CA GLU A 135 2.69 8.88 1.42
C GLU A 135 1.36 9.15 0.70
N LEU A 136 0.31 8.45 1.10
CA LEU A 136 -1.07 8.75 0.74
C LEU A 136 -1.98 8.27 1.87
N THR A 137 -2.67 9.21 2.50
CA THR A 137 -3.60 8.93 3.60
C THR A 137 -4.89 9.69 3.38
N PHE A 138 -6.05 9.04 3.56
CA PHE A 138 -7.34 9.70 3.55
C PHE A 138 -7.64 10.18 4.95
N LEU A 139 -8.12 11.41 5.05
CA LEU A 139 -8.34 12.11 6.31
C LEU A 139 -9.75 12.73 6.29
N SER A 140 -10.40 12.75 7.45
CA SER A 140 -11.53 13.65 7.67
C SER A 140 -11.02 15.07 7.93
N GLU A 141 -11.91 16.05 7.83
CA GLU A 141 -11.55 17.47 8.12
C GLU A 141 -10.93 17.64 9.53
N GLU A 142 -11.37 16.85 10.50
CA GLU A 142 -10.88 16.88 11.88
C GLU A 142 -9.48 16.29 12.02
N GLU A 143 -9.10 15.34 11.14
CA GLU A 143 -7.82 14.63 11.16
C GLU A 143 -6.72 15.30 10.34
N LEU A 144 -7.01 16.36 9.58
CA LEU A 144 -6.04 17.00 8.67
C LEU A 144 -4.77 17.45 9.38
N ARG A 145 -4.91 18.10 10.53
CA ARG A 145 -3.76 18.55 11.33
C ARG A 145 -2.94 17.38 11.83
N GLU A 146 -3.60 16.37 12.37
CA GLU A 146 -2.96 15.17 12.89
C GLU A 146 -2.23 14.39 11.77
N GLY A 147 -2.81 14.33 10.57
CA GLY A 147 -2.18 13.69 9.41
C GLY A 147 -0.87 14.36 8.99
N VAL A 148 -0.79 15.69 9.01
CA VAL A 148 0.45 16.43 8.72
C VAL A 148 1.49 16.22 9.84
N GLU A 149 1.06 16.20 11.10
CA GLU A 149 1.93 15.91 12.24
C GLU A 149 2.45 14.46 12.19
N GLU A 150 1.63 13.51 11.73
CA GLU A 150 2.04 12.12 11.54
C GLU A 150 3.07 11.99 10.41
N LEU A 151 2.89 12.71 9.30
CA LEU A 151 3.88 12.77 8.23
C LEU A 151 5.24 13.26 8.77
N ALA A 152 5.24 14.32 9.59
CA ALA A 152 6.45 14.87 10.21
C ALA A 152 7.07 13.88 11.23
N ARG A 153 6.25 13.16 11.99
CA ARG A 153 6.72 12.11 12.92
C ARG A 153 7.33 10.93 12.20
N ARG A 154 6.77 10.55 11.06
CA ARG A 154 7.29 9.45 10.24
C ARG A 154 8.62 9.79 9.56
N TRP A 155 8.81 11.06 9.18
CA TRP A 155 9.97 11.55 8.44
C TRP A 155 10.70 12.68 9.18
N PRO A 156 11.18 12.44 10.41
CA PRO A 156 11.71 13.52 11.28
C PRO A 156 13.01 14.16 10.76
N ALA A 157 13.72 13.50 9.84
CA ALA A 157 14.96 13.99 9.25
C ALA A 157 14.80 14.41 7.77
N ALA A 158 13.58 14.35 7.21
CA ALA A 158 13.31 14.80 5.85
C ALA A 158 13.03 16.31 5.81
N THR A 159 13.26 16.90 4.65
CA THR A 159 12.79 18.26 4.34
C THR A 159 11.35 18.16 3.82
N LEU A 160 10.37 18.62 4.61
CA LEU A 160 8.97 18.65 4.22
C LEU A 160 8.62 19.99 3.60
N LEU A 161 8.19 19.98 2.34
CA LEU A 161 7.80 21.20 1.59
C LEU A 161 6.33 21.10 1.21
N GLU A 162 5.53 22.06 1.64
CA GLU A 162 4.16 22.17 1.17
C GLU A 162 4.12 22.63 -0.29
N ASP A 163 3.54 21.79 -1.17
CA ASP A 163 3.40 22.04 -2.61
C ASP A 163 2.03 21.59 -3.10
N GLN A 164 1.02 22.39 -2.82
CA GLN A 164 -0.37 22.10 -3.23
C GLN A 164 -0.52 21.97 -4.75
N ARG A 165 0.26 22.74 -5.53
CA ARG A 165 0.14 22.71 -7.00
C ARG A 165 0.81 21.47 -7.61
N GLY A 166 2.02 21.14 -7.17
CA GLY A 166 2.75 19.99 -7.67
C GLY A 166 2.07 18.68 -7.30
N THR A 167 1.55 18.59 -6.08
CA THR A 167 0.86 17.40 -5.60
C THR A 167 -0.54 17.22 -6.20
N ALA A 168 -1.27 18.30 -6.54
CA ALA A 168 -2.57 18.23 -7.20
C ALA A 168 -2.54 17.45 -8.52
N GLN A 169 -1.50 17.64 -9.32
CA GLN A 169 -1.34 16.91 -10.58
C GLN A 169 -1.19 15.40 -10.37
N MET A 170 -0.55 15.00 -9.27
CA MET A 170 -0.40 13.59 -8.93
C MET A 170 -1.74 13.00 -8.47
N VAL A 171 -2.49 13.71 -7.64
CA VAL A 171 -3.84 13.30 -7.19
C VAL A 171 -4.77 13.15 -8.39
N GLU A 172 -4.74 14.09 -9.33
CA GLU A 172 -5.53 14.00 -10.56
C GLU A 172 -5.17 12.74 -11.37
N LYS A 173 -3.90 12.45 -11.55
CA LYS A 173 -3.46 11.21 -12.22
C LYS A 173 -3.89 9.94 -11.48
N ILE A 174 -3.95 9.96 -10.16
CA ILE A 174 -4.37 8.82 -9.34
C ILE A 174 -5.87 8.56 -9.49
N PHE A 175 -6.70 9.60 -9.42
CA PHE A 175 -8.16 9.44 -9.30
C PHE A 175 -8.94 9.68 -10.59
N ASN A 176 -8.44 10.50 -11.55
CA ASN A 176 -9.14 10.84 -12.77
C ASN A 176 -8.85 9.92 -13.97
N ARG A 177 -8.60 8.65 -13.74
CA ARG A 177 -8.37 7.64 -14.78
C ARG A 177 -9.64 7.41 -15.62
N ARG A 178 -9.86 8.24 -16.64
CA ARG A 178 -10.92 8.01 -17.66
C ARG A 178 -10.42 7.40 -18.98
N GLN A 179 -9.13 7.11 -19.15
CA GLN A 179 -8.62 6.48 -20.38
C GLN A 179 -7.88 5.19 -20.07
N ALA A 180 -8.46 4.08 -20.57
CA ALA A 180 -7.79 2.78 -20.56
C ALA A 180 -6.58 2.84 -21.49
N GLY A 181 -5.37 2.78 -20.94
CA GLY A 181 -4.13 2.72 -21.73
C GLY A 181 -2.91 3.36 -21.09
N ASP A 182 -3.05 4.41 -20.33
CA ASP A 182 -1.92 5.01 -19.63
C ASP A 182 -1.57 4.16 -18.40
N HIS A 183 -0.52 3.37 -18.54
CA HIS A 183 0.20 2.83 -17.40
C HIS A 183 0.93 3.98 -16.71
N VAL A 184 0.19 4.78 -15.93
CA VAL A 184 0.85 5.51 -14.87
C VAL A 184 1.36 4.41 -13.93
N GLU A 185 2.65 4.25 -13.84
CA GLU A 185 3.29 3.59 -12.70
C GLU A 185 3.00 4.45 -11.47
N VAL A 186 1.74 4.47 -11.08
CA VAL A 186 1.34 4.96 -9.77
C VAL A 186 1.88 3.93 -8.81
N LEU A 187 3.06 4.18 -8.36
CA LEU A 187 3.61 3.54 -7.20
C LEU A 187 2.65 3.85 -6.04
N LEU A 188 1.55 3.08 -6.01
CA LEU A 188 0.86 2.59 -4.84
C LEU A 188 -0.09 3.47 -4.01
N GLY A 189 -0.33 4.72 -4.31
CA GLY A 189 -1.36 5.46 -3.58
C GLY A 189 -2.75 4.80 -3.63
N GLY A 190 -3.27 4.54 -4.81
CA GLY A 190 -4.57 3.88 -4.98
C GLY A 190 -4.60 2.41 -4.52
N THR A 191 -3.46 1.74 -4.54
CA THR A 191 -3.34 0.35 -4.10
C THR A 191 -3.39 0.22 -2.58
N ASN A 192 -2.82 1.18 -1.85
CA ASN A 192 -2.89 1.20 -0.38
C ASN A 192 -4.34 1.30 0.10
N PHE A 193 -5.13 2.17 -0.46
CA PHE A 193 -6.55 2.28 -0.11
C PHE A 193 -7.30 0.97 -0.38
N GLN A 194 -7.14 0.39 -1.56
CA GLN A 194 -7.77 -0.90 -1.88
C GLN A 194 -7.34 -2.00 -0.91
N LEU A 195 -6.07 -2.03 -0.53
CA LEU A 195 -5.55 -3.01 0.43
C LEU A 195 -6.07 -2.77 1.85
N GLN A 196 -6.20 -1.52 2.27
CA GLN A 196 -6.79 -1.19 3.57
C GLN A 196 -8.28 -1.54 3.63
N VAL A 197 -9.03 -1.26 2.56
CA VAL A 197 -10.43 -1.72 2.44
C VAL A 197 -10.50 -3.25 2.57
N TRP A 198 -9.60 -3.98 1.90
CA TRP A 198 -9.56 -5.43 1.99
C TRP A 198 -9.19 -5.92 3.40
N ARG A 199 -8.23 -5.28 4.07
CA ARG A 199 -7.91 -5.63 5.48
C ARG A 199 -9.13 -5.45 6.39
N ALA A 200 -9.81 -4.31 6.27
CA ALA A 200 -11.02 -4.05 7.03
C ALA A 200 -12.13 -5.06 6.74
N LEU A 201 -12.30 -5.49 5.48
CA LEU A 201 -13.24 -6.54 5.11
C LEU A 201 -12.89 -7.91 5.72
N LEU A 202 -11.61 -8.21 5.90
CA LEU A 202 -11.13 -9.45 6.50
C LEU A 202 -11.30 -9.46 8.04
N GLU A 203 -11.35 -8.31 8.66
CA GLU A 203 -11.57 -8.15 10.11
C GLU A 203 -13.05 -8.29 10.51
N ILE A 204 -13.98 -8.33 9.53
CA ILE A 204 -15.40 -8.54 9.80
C ILE A 204 -15.62 -10.00 10.23
N PRO A 205 -16.17 -10.26 11.43
CA PRO A 205 -16.46 -11.62 11.88
C PRO A 205 -17.44 -12.32 10.94
N THR A 206 -17.23 -13.61 10.70
CA THR A 206 -18.12 -14.43 9.87
C THR A 206 -19.55 -14.38 10.39
N GLY A 207 -20.51 -14.01 9.54
CA GLY A 207 -21.93 -13.89 9.89
C GLY A 207 -22.39 -12.49 10.34
N GLN A 208 -21.49 -11.51 10.38
CA GLN A 208 -21.88 -10.11 10.60
C GLN A 208 -22.05 -9.38 9.25
N VAL A 209 -23.00 -8.46 9.20
CA VAL A 209 -23.21 -7.55 8.07
C VAL A 209 -22.66 -6.19 8.46
N THR A 210 -21.78 -5.63 7.63
CA THR A 210 -21.26 -4.28 7.80
C THR A 210 -21.57 -3.43 6.57
N SER A 211 -21.70 -2.12 6.75
CA SER A 211 -21.87 -1.20 5.63
C SER A 211 -20.53 -0.71 5.11
N TYR A 212 -20.50 -0.21 3.87
CA TYR A 212 -19.31 0.48 3.34
C TYR A 212 -18.89 1.68 4.19
N GLY A 213 -19.83 2.35 4.86
CA GLY A 213 -19.53 3.42 5.80
C GLY A 213 -18.85 2.92 7.08
N ASP A 214 -19.17 1.71 7.56
CA ASP A 214 -18.48 1.11 8.71
C ASP A 214 -17.07 0.69 8.34
N ILE A 215 -16.87 0.15 7.13
CA ILE A 215 -15.56 -0.19 6.60
C ILE A 215 -14.71 1.08 6.45
N ALA A 216 -15.27 2.13 5.86
CA ALA A 216 -14.59 3.40 5.69
C ALA A 216 -14.15 3.98 7.05
N ARG A 217 -14.98 3.90 8.08
CA ARG A 217 -14.62 4.31 9.45
C ARG A 217 -13.53 3.44 10.06
N SER A 218 -13.56 2.12 9.87
CA SER A 218 -12.56 1.20 10.44
C SER A 218 -11.16 1.36 9.83
N ILE A 219 -11.08 1.87 8.60
CA ILE A 219 -9.81 2.19 7.92
C ILE A 219 -9.42 3.66 8.04
N GLY A 220 -10.12 4.43 8.91
CA GLY A 220 -9.86 5.86 9.09
C GLY A 220 -10.28 6.73 7.91
N SER A 221 -11.24 6.30 7.11
CA SER A 221 -11.78 7.04 5.96
C SER A 221 -13.31 7.03 5.99
N PRO A 222 -13.97 7.78 6.89
CA PRO A 222 -15.42 7.91 6.88
C PRO A 222 -15.91 8.55 5.58
N LEU A 223 -17.01 8.00 5.03
CA LEU A 223 -17.71 8.54 3.86
C LEU A 223 -18.37 9.87 4.21
#